data_c598467b4d698c5490ba440cb7819f71
#
_entry.id   c598467b4d698c5490ba440cb7819f71
#
_cell.length_a   1.000
_cell.length_b   1.000
_cell.length_c   1.000
_cell.angle_alpha   90.00
_cell.angle_beta   90.00
_cell.angle_gamma   90.00
#
_symmetry.space_group_name_H-M   'P 1'
#
loop_
_entity.id
_entity.type
_entity.pdbx_description
1 polymer ?
#
loop_
_entity_poly.entity_id
_entity_poly.type
_entity_poly.pdbx_seq_one_letter_code
_entity_poly.pdbx_strand_id
1 'polypeptide(L)'
;MKSPTYFYNSDVSDVTGQKVISSERKVKSSLSGSEEVCYEAHSPDEAALIHAAKAYGFTMVERTPHYVTVKMPNDTLLKFEVLDILTFDSTRRRMSIIVRHPHTSEIIMYTKGADSAIMERLGNVFSGATGIEDRLQENVPETIQALRRAGMQVWVLTGDKPETAINIAYSCKLLEHEDLVFTFSTNRKSVCKMRLEDTLGEVRRGTLSSRADHQFRGCNSAFTGPLMEPTIGLVIDGPTLSMAMSEELVDQFVELCKYCRAVLCCRVTPLQKSAVVKIIRQKLRVMTLAVGDGANDVNMIQAADVGIGVSGQEGMQAVMASDFAITRFKHLQRLLLVHGHWCYSRLANMVIYFFYKNVAYVNLLFWYQFFCGFSATAMIDYWLMIFFNLFFTSAPPIMFGIVDKEVSDTMLLSLPELYKRGQHSEGYRRSTFWIAILDAFYQSLVCFFIPYWTYNGSDIGIFAFGTPMNTVSLFTIILHLAIEIKSWTVVHWIIMIGSVLVYFIVCLAYSAICVSCNPPSDPYWIMHKQMADPMFYLVCILTTVVALLPRYTLHVLRGTLAPSLHLRARELERIPPSYREQRIREWRGLRDTCISPSLRS
;
A
#
# COMPACT_ATOMS: atom_id res chain seq x y z
N MET A 1 1.96 -6.02 -54.90
CA MET A 1 2.31 -6.24 -53.50
C MET A 1 1.08 -5.97 -52.69
N LYS A 2 0.36 -7.00 -52.24
CA LYS A 2 -0.86 -6.82 -51.41
C LYS A 2 -0.46 -6.99 -49.97
N SER A 3 -0.40 -5.86 -49.22
CA SER A 3 -0.25 -5.91 -47.76
C SER A 3 -1.51 -6.52 -47.15
N PRO A 4 -1.45 -7.51 -46.31
CA PRO A 4 -2.64 -7.96 -45.58
C PRO A 4 -3.02 -6.89 -44.56
N THR A 5 -4.17 -6.27 -44.78
CA THR A 5 -4.73 -5.28 -43.88
C THR A 5 -5.74 -5.96 -42.99
N TYR A 6 -5.53 -5.90 -41.65
CA TYR A 6 -6.38 -6.56 -40.69
C TYR A 6 -7.38 -5.56 -40.11
N PHE A 7 -8.67 -5.81 -40.35
CA PHE A 7 -9.78 -5.06 -39.73
C PHE A 7 -10.68 -6.04 -39.02
N TYR A 8 -10.90 -5.83 -37.74
CA TYR A 8 -11.86 -6.63 -37.05
C TYR A 8 -12.44 -5.94 -35.80
N ASN A 9 -13.72 -6.14 -35.60
CA ASN A 9 -14.45 -5.84 -34.39
C ASN A 9 -15.38 -7.01 -34.05
N SER A 10 -15.40 -7.51 -32.81
CA SER A 10 -16.15 -8.68 -32.40
C SER A 10 -17.50 -8.32 -31.82
N ASP A 11 -18.56 -8.98 -32.32
CA ASP A 11 -19.79 -9.12 -31.56
C ASP A 11 -19.70 -10.38 -30.71
N VAL A 12 -19.73 -10.24 -29.40
CA VAL A 12 -19.96 -11.34 -28.49
C VAL A 12 -21.45 -11.36 -28.20
N SER A 13 -22.17 -12.33 -28.72
CA SER A 13 -23.48 -12.69 -28.21
C SER A 13 -23.30 -13.37 -26.87
N ASP A 14 -23.70 -12.70 -25.82
CA ASP A 14 -23.80 -13.29 -24.48
C ASP A 14 -24.83 -14.42 -24.48
N VAL A 15 -24.64 -15.42 -23.65
CA VAL A 15 -25.52 -16.61 -23.50
C VAL A 15 -26.98 -16.23 -23.12
N THR A 16 -27.23 -14.96 -22.88
CA THR A 16 -28.55 -14.39 -22.55
C THR A 16 -29.28 -13.73 -23.71
N GLY A 17 -28.78 -13.80 -24.95
CA GLY A 17 -29.50 -13.30 -26.13
C GLY A 17 -29.64 -11.78 -26.24
N GLN A 18 -28.93 -10.98 -25.48
CA GLN A 18 -28.90 -9.53 -25.67
C GLN A 18 -27.74 -9.15 -26.62
N LYS A 19 -28.13 -8.60 -27.77
CA LYS A 19 -27.24 -7.98 -28.75
C LYS A 19 -26.55 -6.77 -28.10
N VAL A 20 -25.27 -6.87 -27.80
CA VAL A 20 -24.43 -5.70 -27.53
C VAL A 20 -24.10 -5.06 -28.88
N ILE A 21 -24.79 -4.00 -29.19
CA ILE A 21 -24.52 -3.16 -30.36
C ILE A 21 -23.30 -2.29 -29.99
N SER A 22 -22.17 -2.46 -30.67
CA SER A 22 -21.09 -1.46 -30.64
C SER A 22 -21.62 -0.18 -31.27
N SER A 23 -22.01 0.80 -30.43
CA SER A 23 -22.54 2.06 -30.88
C SER A 23 -21.37 2.95 -31.34
N GLU A 24 -21.41 3.36 -32.61
CA GLU A 24 -20.65 4.53 -33.08
C GLU A 24 -21.15 5.75 -32.30
N ARG A 25 -20.43 6.21 -31.31
CA ARG A 25 -20.66 7.53 -30.70
C ARG A 25 -19.93 8.59 -31.54
N LYS A 26 -20.68 9.32 -32.37
CA LYS A 26 -20.21 10.57 -32.94
C LYS A 26 -20.11 11.61 -31.83
N VAL A 27 -18.92 11.82 -31.30
CA VAL A 27 -18.66 12.91 -30.36
C VAL A 27 -18.39 14.17 -31.16
N LYS A 28 -19.32 15.12 -31.16
CA LYS A 28 -19.07 16.46 -31.66
C LYS A 28 -18.11 17.17 -30.70
N SER A 29 -16.86 17.35 -31.09
CA SER A 29 -15.96 18.27 -30.39
C SER A 29 -16.37 19.70 -30.74
N SER A 30 -16.70 20.49 -29.73
CA SER A 30 -17.23 21.86 -29.87
C SER A 30 -16.22 22.92 -30.29
N LEU A 31 -15.03 22.58 -30.82
CA LEU A 31 -13.95 23.53 -31.12
C LEU A 31 -13.30 23.41 -32.51
N SER A 32 -13.59 22.38 -33.30
CA SER A 32 -13.19 22.30 -34.69
C SER A 32 -14.21 21.49 -35.46
N GLY A 33 -14.79 22.09 -36.54
CA GLY A 33 -15.90 21.53 -37.31
C GLY A 33 -15.62 20.26 -38.12
N SER A 34 -14.71 19.38 -37.68
CA SER A 34 -14.46 18.05 -38.23
C SER A 34 -15.10 16.98 -37.34
N GLU A 35 -16.02 16.23 -37.90
CA GLU A 35 -16.56 15.02 -37.24
C GLU A 35 -15.43 13.99 -37.13
N GLU A 36 -14.87 13.83 -35.96
CA GLU A 36 -13.86 12.80 -35.69
C GLU A 36 -14.58 11.51 -35.29
N VAL A 37 -14.37 10.44 -36.06
CA VAL A 37 -14.91 9.10 -35.76
C VAL A 37 -14.10 8.52 -34.61
N CYS A 38 -14.76 8.30 -33.45
CA CYS A 38 -14.22 7.60 -32.31
C CYS A 38 -14.66 6.14 -32.35
N TYR A 39 -13.71 5.22 -32.19
CA TYR A 39 -13.98 3.77 -32.18
C TYR A 39 -14.01 3.25 -30.75
N GLU A 40 -15.05 2.50 -30.41
CA GLU A 40 -15.12 1.71 -29.21
C GLU A 40 -14.78 0.25 -29.54
N ALA A 41 -13.82 -0.33 -28.88
CA ALA A 41 -13.39 -1.72 -29.07
C ALA A 41 -13.51 -2.51 -27.78
N HIS A 42 -13.68 -3.82 -27.90
CA HIS A 42 -13.87 -4.73 -26.76
C HIS A 42 -12.57 -4.95 -25.97
N SER A 43 -11.43 -4.80 -26.63
CA SER A 43 -10.11 -4.87 -25.98
C SER A 43 -9.20 -3.72 -26.42
N PRO A 44 -8.20 -3.34 -25.58
CA PRO A 44 -7.20 -2.33 -25.93
C PRO A 44 -6.43 -2.68 -27.21
N ASP A 45 -6.15 -3.96 -27.44
CA ASP A 45 -5.47 -4.46 -28.63
C ASP A 45 -6.26 -4.18 -29.91
N GLU A 46 -7.58 -4.37 -29.85
CA GLU A 46 -8.47 -4.09 -30.98
C GLU A 46 -8.51 -2.59 -31.27
N ALA A 47 -8.58 -1.75 -30.23
CA ALA A 47 -8.52 -0.31 -30.39
C ALA A 47 -7.20 0.13 -31.04
N ALA A 48 -6.07 -0.42 -30.60
CA ALA A 48 -4.75 -0.13 -31.13
C ALA A 48 -4.63 -0.53 -32.63
N LEU A 49 -5.15 -1.70 -33.01
CA LEU A 49 -5.19 -2.16 -34.41
C LEU A 49 -6.04 -1.26 -35.30
N ILE A 50 -7.21 -0.83 -34.82
CA ILE A 50 -8.08 0.09 -35.57
C ILE A 50 -7.44 1.47 -35.71
N HIS A 51 -6.78 1.99 -34.67
CA HIS A 51 -6.05 3.25 -34.74
C HIS A 51 -4.83 3.15 -35.67
N ALA A 52 -4.12 2.05 -35.67
CA ALA A 52 -3.04 1.80 -36.61
C ALA A 52 -3.55 1.75 -38.07
N ALA A 53 -4.65 1.04 -38.32
CA ALA A 53 -5.28 1.02 -39.64
C ALA A 53 -5.71 2.43 -40.09
N LYS A 54 -6.30 3.24 -39.20
CA LYS A 54 -6.66 4.65 -39.47
C LYS A 54 -5.41 5.49 -39.83
N ALA A 55 -4.28 5.28 -39.14
CA ALA A 55 -3.03 5.94 -39.44
C ALA A 55 -2.45 5.60 -40.83
N TYR A 56 -2.73 4.39 -41.34
CA TYR A 56 -2.41 3.97 -42.70
C TYR A 56 -3.47 4.36 -43.74
N GLY A 57 -4.48 5.14 -43.36
CA GLY A 57 -5.53 5.66 -44.24
C GLY A 57 -6.73 4.76 -44.44
N PHE A 58 -6.83 3.66 -43.68
CA PHE A 58 -8.00 2.78 -43.71
C PHE A 58 -8.97 3.18 -42.59
N THR A 59 -10.19 3.59 -42.95
CA THR A 59 -11.17 4.04 -41.96
C THR A 59 -12.43 3.18 -42.08
N MET A 60 -12.84 2.53 -41.00
CA MET A 60 -14.12 1.84 -40.95
C MET A 60 -15.22 2.87 -40.82
N VAL A 61 -16.15 2.89 -41.78
CA VAL A 61 -17.22 3.91 -41.86
C VAL A 61 -18.54 3.35 -41.31
N GLU A 62 -18.85 2.09 -41.61
CA GLU A 62 -20.09 1.46 -41.20
C GLU A 62 -19.88 -0.04 -41.00
N ARG A 63 -20.59 -0.59 -40.04
CA ARG A 63 -20.62 -2.03 -39.78
C ARG A 63 -22.03 -2.49 -39.48
N THR A 64 -22.42 -3.58 -40.14
CA THR A 64 -23.64 -4.33 -39.86
C THR A 64 -23.30 -5.82 -39.70
N PRO A 65 -24.22 -6.67 -39.21
CA PRO A 65 -23.97 -8.11 -39.16
C PRO A 65 -23.59 -8.77 -40.50
N HIS A 66 -24.05 -8.16 -41.60
CA HIS A 66 -23.90 -8.73 -42.93
C HIS A 66 -22.85 -8.04 -43.81
N TYR A 67 -22.42 -6.83 -43.49
CA TYR A 67 -21.41 -6.12 -44.26
C TYR A 67 -20.60 -5.14 -43.41
N VAL A 68 -19.38 -4.85 -43.89
CA VAL A 68 -18.51 -3.83 -43.33
C VAL A 68 -18.07 -2.88 -44.47
N THR A 69 -18.22 -1.59 -44.28
CA THR A 69 -17.80 -0.55 -45.22
C THR A 69 -16.52 0.08 -44.73
N VAL A 70 -15.46 -0.01 -45.54
CA VAL A 70 -14.13 0.54 -45.25
C VAL A 70 -13.79 1.60 -46.28
N LYS A 71 -13.38 2.78 -45.83
CA LYS A 71 -12.79 3.81 -46.65
C LYS A 71 -11.30 3.51 -46.84
N MET A 72 -10.88 3.37 -48.05
CA MET A 72 -9.48 3.09 -48.46
C MET A 72 -8.63 4.35 -48.51
N PRO A 73 -7.28 4.27 -48.50
CA PRO A 73 -6.37 5.42 -48.58
C PRO A 73 -6.55 6.30 -49.84
N ASN A 74 -7.14 5.74 -50.89
CA ASN A 74 -7.49 6.44 -52.12
C ASN A 74 -8.90 7.05 -52.11
N ASP A 75 -9.51 7.23 -50.95
CA ASP A 75 -10.85 7.75 -50.73
C ASP A 75 -12.01 6.89 -51.30
N THR A 76 -11.74 5.70 -51.82
CA THR A 76 -12.78 4.78 -52.29
C THR A 76 -13.43 4.06 -51.12
N LEU A 77 -14.77 3.92 -51.18
CA LEU A 77 -15.53 3.14 -50.21
C LEU A 77 -15.72 1.73 -50.75
N LEU A 78 -15.23 0.75 -49.99
CA LEU A 78 -15.40 -0.69 -50.27
C LEU A 78 -16.36 -1.32 -49.25
N LYS A 79 -17.39 -1.97 -49.76
CA LYS A 79 -18.38 -2.65 -48.94
C LYS A 79 -18.15 -4.17 -49.02
N PHE A 80 -17.59 -4.75 -47.97
CA PHE A 80 -17.31 -6.18 -47.84
C PHE A 80 -18.55 -6.87 -47.27
N GLU A 81 -18.99 -7.94 -47.94
CA GLU A 81 -20.03 -8.82 -47.41
C GLU A 81 -19.39 -9.79 -46.41
N VAL A 82 -19.92 -9.83 -45.16
CA VAL A 82 -19.49 -10.72 -44.12
C VAL A 82 -20.23 -12.05 -44.26
N LEU A 83 -19.47 -13.12 -44.53
CA LEU A 83 -20.00 -14.47 -44.71
C LEU A 83 -20.07 -15.20 -43.38
N ASP A 84 -18.99 -15.13 -42.58
CA ASP A 84 -18.94 -15.75 -41.26
C ASP A 84 -17.89 -15.12 -40.37
N ILE A 85 -18.09 -15.26 -39.06
CA ILE A 85 -17.19 -14.75 -38.01
C ILE A 85 -16.87 -15.90 -37.06
N LEU A 86 -15.63 -16.35 -37.09
CA LEU A 86 -15.10 -17.37 -36.18
C LEU A 86 -14.52 -16.65 -34.95
N THR A 87 -15.29 -16.58 -33.87
CA THR A 87 -14.92 -15.89 -32.63
C THR A 87 -13.64 -16.43 -32.02
N PHE A 88 -13.01 -15.65 -31.13
CA PHE A 88 -11.80 -16.08 -30.41
C PHE A 88 -12.09 -17.31 -29.55
N ASP A 89 -11.21 -18.30 -29.65
CA ASP A 89 -11.20 -19.49 -28.80
C ASP A 89 -9.80 -19.66 -28.20
N SER A 90 -9.72 -19.83 -26.91
CA SER A 90 -8.47 -19.99 -26.15
C SER A 90 -7.67 -21.25 -26.57
N THR A 91 -8.35 -22.29 -27.04
CA THR A 91 -7.70 -23.50 -27.62
C THR A 91 -7.12 -23.19 -28.99
N ARG A 92 -7.86 -22.49 -29.82
CA ARG A 92 -7.42 -22.07 -31.16
C ARG A 92 -6.44 -20.88 -31.12
N ARG A 93 -6.48 -20.06 -30.10
CA ARG A 93 -5.68 -18.83 -29.89
C ARG A 93 -5.74 -17.84 -31.06
N ARG A 94 -6.85 -17.83 -31.80
CA ARG A 94 -7.08 -16.95 -32.95
C ARG A 94 -8.57 -16.78 -33.21
N MET A 95 -8.87 -15.70 -33.91
CA MET A 95 -10.18 -15.43 -34.47
C MET A 95 -10.05 -15.12 -35.96
N SER A 96 -11.13 -15.34 -36.73
CA SER A 96 -11.12 -15.10 -38.16
C SER A 96 -12.43 -14.51 -38.61
N ILE A 97 -12.38 -13.69 -39.66
CA ILE A 97 -13.56 -13.20 -40.38
C ILE A 97 -13.45 -13.63 -41.85
N ILE A 98 -14.53 -14.13 -42.40
CA ILE A 98 -14.63 -14.53 -43.78
C ILE A 98 -15.49 -13.50 -44.49
N VAL A 99 -14.93 -12.86 -45.49
CA VAL A 99 -15.62 -11.80 -46.26
C VAL A 99 -15.52 -12.09 -47.77
N ARG A 100 -16.52 -11.57 -48.50
CA ARG A 100 -16.49 -11.52 -49.97
C ARG A 100 -16.00 -10.16 -50.42
N HIS A 101 -14.95 -10.15 -51.26
CA HIS A 101 -14.39 -8.92 -51.78
C HIS A 101 -15.33 -8.29 -52.83
N PRO A 102 -15.64 -6.97 -52.75
CA PRO A 102 -16.70 -6.35 -53.58
C PRO A 102 -16.38 -6.30 -55.08
N HIS A 103 -15.10 -6.25 -55.47
CA HIS A 103 -14.71 -6.14 -56.88
C HIS A 103 -14.32 -7.48 -57.51
N THR A 104 -13.65 -8.37 -56.76
CA THR A 104 -13.15 -9.66 -57.29
C THR A 104 -14.08 -10.80 -57.01
N SER A 105 -15.09 -10.62 -56.16
CA SER A 105 -16.00 -11.67 -55.65
C SER A 105 -15.28 -12.84 -54.98
N GLU A 106 -13.98 -12.73 -54.71
CA GLU A 106 -13.18 -13.71 -54.01
C GLU A 106 -13.56 -13.80 -52.54
N ILE A 107 -13.57 -14.99 -51.98
CA ILE A 107 -13.76 -15.21 -50.56
C ILE A 107 -12.39 -15.12 -49.91
N ILE A 108 -12.25 -14.16 -48.97
CA ILE A 108 -11.01 -13.88 -48.25
C ILE A 108 -11.25 -14.12 -46.76
N MET A 109 -10.34 -14.85 -46.12
CA MET A 109 -10.34 -15.04 -44.67
C MET A 109 -9.21 -14.21 -44.05
N TYR A 110 -9.59 -13.27 -43.22
CA TYR A 110 -8.65 -12.52 -42.38
C TYR A 110 -8.60 -13.16 -41.01
N THR A 111 -7.37 -13.36 -40.50
CA THR A 111 -7.17 -14.01 -39.18
C THR A 111 -6.24 -13.19 -38.33
N LYS A 112 -6.59 -12.97 -37.08
CA LYS A 112 -5.71 -12.43 -36.04
C LYS A 112 -5.57 -13.44 -34.90
N GLY A 113 -4.45 -13.45 -34.18
CA GLY A 113 -4.23 -14.35 -33.06
C GLY A 113 -2.81 -14.29 -32.54
N ALA A 114 -2.52 -15.19 -31.58
CA ALA A 114 -1.19 -15.29 -31.02
C ALA A 114 -0.15 -15.60 -32.11
N ASP A 115 1.04 -15.02 -31.98
CA ASP A 115 2.18 -15.19 -32.90
C ASP A 115 2.41 -16.65 -33.29
N SER A 116 2.51 -17.55 -32.29
CA SER A 116 2.70 -18.99 -32.52
C SER A 116 1.58 -19.61 -33.33
N ALA A 117 0.32 -19.23 -33.11
CA ALA A 117 -0.82 -19.78 -33.82
C ALA A 117 -0.92 -19.29 -35.27
N ILE A 118 -0.40 -18.11 -35.54
CA ILE A 118 -0.36 -17.50 -36.88
C ILE A 118 0.87 -17.96 -37.65
N MET A 119 2.07 -17.93 -37.02
CA MET A 119 3.34 -18.30 -37.67
C MET A 119 3.37 -19.76 -38.18
N GLU A 120 2.77 -20.70 -37.43
CA GLU A 120 2.63 -22.10 -37.89
C GLU A 120 1.82 -22.27 -39.19
N ARG A 121 1.02 -21.26 -39.58
CA ARG A 121 0.10 -21.31 -40.75
C ARG A 121 0.51 -20.39 -41.86
N LEU A 122 1.55 -19.57 -41.65
CA LEU A 122 2.13 -18.76 -42.71
C LEU A 122 2.99 -19.63 -43.61
N GLY A 123 2.71 -19.59 -44.91
CA GLY A 123 3.55 -20.28 -45.91
C GLY A 123 4.94 -19.65 -46.03
N ASN A 124 5.87 -20.34 -46.71
CA ASN A 124 7.28 -19.96 -46.87
C ASN A 124 7.51 -18.61 -47.63
N VAL A 125 6.46 -17.96 -48.13
CA VAL A 125 6.53 -16.68 -48.84
C VAL A 125 5.84 -15.63 -48.04
N PHE A 126 6.46 -15.18 -46.96
CA PHE A 126 5.90 -14.17 -46.08
C PHE A 126 6.75 -12.89 -46.07
N SER A 127 6.14 -11.78 -46.41
CA SER A 127 6.72 -10.41 -46.28
C SER A 127 5.81 -9.51 -45.46
N GLY A 128 6.00 -9.49 -44.16
CA GLY A 128 5.44 -8.50 -43.25
C GLY A 128 4.34 -8.99 -42.31
N ALA A 129 4.65 -9.16 -41.05
CA ALA A 129 3.70 -9.20 -39.96
C ALA A 129 3.73 -7.84 -39.24
N THR A 130 2.57 -7.29 -38.94
CA THR A 130 2.45 -6.18 -38.00
C THR A 130 2.10 -6.73 -36.63
N GLY A 131 2.90 -6.37 -35.64
CA GLY A 131 2.65 -6.71 -34.22
C GLY A 131 2.39 -5.43 -33.43
N ILE A 132 1.71 -5.62 -32.29
CA ILE A 132 1.57 -4.60 -31.27
C ILE A 132 2.64 -4.87 -30.23
N GLU A 133 3.45 -3.85 -29.90
CA GLU A 133 4.39 -3.90 -28.81
C GLU A 133 3.75 -3.28 -27.56
N ASP A 134 3.60 -4.09 -26.52
CA ASP A 134 3.16 -3.60 -25.21
C ASP A 134 4.27 -2.77 -24.56
N ARG A 135 3.97 -1.51 -24.29
CA ARG A 135 4.88 -0.61 -23.60
C ARG A 135 4.60 -0.60 -22.11
N LEU A 136 5.67 -0.60 -21.32
CA LEU A 136 5.56 -0.38 -19.88
C LEU A 136 4.97 1.01 -19.58
N GLN A 137 4.10 1.09 -18.58
CA GLN A 137 3.66 2.38 -18.07
C GLN A 137 4.85 3.19 -17.53
N GLU A 138 4.67 4.49 -17.49
CA GLU A 138 5.70 5.43 -17.00
C GLU A 138 6.08 5.14 -15.55
N ASN A 139 7.38 5.13 -15.24
CA ASN A 139 7.95 4.94 -13.90
C ASN A 139 7.65 3.57 -13.24
N VAL A 140 7.34 2.54 -13.99
CA VAL A 140 7.17 1.17 -13.45
C VAL A 140 8.46 0.61 -12.86
N PRO A 141 9.62 0.70 -13.55
CA PRO A 141 10.88 0.19 -13.01
C PRO A 141 11.29 0.88 -11.70
N GLU A 142 11.13 2.19 -11.62
CA GLU A 142 11.44 3.00 -10.43
C GLU A 142 10.53 2.63 -9.27
N THR A 143 9.24 2.40 -9.56
CA THR A 143 8.26 1.98 -8.54
C THR A 143 8.61 0.61 -7.97
N ILE A 144 8.92 -0.37 -8.83
CA ILE A 144 9.31 -1.72 -8.39
C ILE A 144 10.59 -1.68 -7.55
N GLN A 145 11.60 -0.92 -7.98
CA GLN A 145 12.82 -0.75 -7.20
C GLN A 145 12.57 -0.10 -5.83
N ALA A 146 11.69 0.91 -5.77
CA ALA A 146 11.35 1.57 -4.52
C ALA A 146 10.63 0.60 -3.55
N LEU A 147 9.67 -0.19 -4.04
CA LEU A 147 8.97 -1.20 -3.25
C LEU A 147 9.93 -2.28 -2.72
N ARG A 148 10.88 -2.71 -3.53
CA ARG A 148 11.90 -3.69 -3.12
C ARG A 148 12.84 -3.11 -2.06
N ARG A 149 13.29 -1.86 -2.19
CA ARG A 149 14.07 -1.16 -1.16
C ARG A 149 13.29 -1.01 0.14
N ALA A 150 11.98 -0.86 0.04
CA ALA A 150 11.08 -0.87 1.19
C ALA A 150 10.96 -2.24 1.88
N GLY A 151 11.55 -3.29 1.30
CA GLY A 151 11.54 -4.65 1.85
C GLY A 151 10.37 -5.51 1.39
N MET A 152 9.66 -5.11 0.33
CA MET A 152 8.58 -5.90 -0.25
C MET A 152 9.14 -6.86 -1.31
N GLN A 153 8.67 -8.11 -1.29
CA GLN A 153 8.89 -9.03 -2.39
C GLN A 153 7.83 -8.80 -3.47
N VAL A 154 8.25 -8.72 -4.72
CA VAL A 154 7.36 -8.47 -5.86
C VAL A 154 7.31 -9.73 -6.72
N TRP A 155 6.11 -10.26 -6.91
CA TRP A 155 5.82 -11.42 -7.75
C TRP A 155 4.96 -10.98 -8.93
N VAL A 156 5.12 -11.67 -10.06
CA VAL A 156 4.30 -11.47 -11.25
C VAL A 156 3.53 -12.75 -11.56
N LEU A 157 2.21 -12.62 -11.68
CA LEU A 157 1.29 -13.72 -12.01
C LEU A 157 0.60 -13.36 -13.33
N THR A 158 1.08 -13.91 -14.45
CA THR A 158 0.60 -13.56 -15.79
C THR A 158 0.08 -14.76 -16.56
N GLY A 159 -0.86 -14.50 -17.48
CA GLY A 159 -1.30 -15.48 -18.48
C GLY A 159 -0.31 -15.67 -19.64
N ASP A 160 0.70 -14.80 -19.76
CA ASP A 160 1.65 -14.77 -20.86
C ASP A 160 2.61 -15.95 -20.85
N LYS A 161 3.31 -16.10 -21.99
CA LYS A 161 4.38 -17.09 -22.15
C LYS A 161 5.59 -16.73 -21.28
N PRO A 162 6.39 -17.73 -20.85
CA PRO A 162 7.58 -17.50 -20.05
C PRO A 162 8.57 -16.52 -20.68
N GLU A 163 8.78 -16.62 -22.00
CA GLU A 163 9.73 -15.77 -22.74
C GLU A 163 9.31 -14.28 -22.66
N THR A 164 8.02 -14.01 -22.90
CA THR A 164 7.44 -12.66 -22.81
C THR A 164 7.54 -12.13 -21.38
N ALA A 165 7.16 -12.94 -20.40
CA ALA A 165 7.21 -12.55 -18.99
C ALA A 165 8.64 -12.26 -18.51
N ILE A 166 9.64 -13.03 -18.95
CA ILE A 166 11.06 -12.80 -18.65
C ILE A 166 11.54 -11.48 -19.26
N ASN A 167 11.21 -11.22 -20.53
CA ASN A 167 11.59 -9.96 -21.18
C ASN A 167 10.99 -8.73 -20.48
N ILE A 168 9.72 -8.81 -20.10
CA ILE A 168 9.05 -7.77 -19.33
C ILE A 168 9.71 -7.60 -17.94
N ALA A 169 10.07 -8.71 -17.29
CA ALA A 169 10.72 -8.68 -15.98
C ALA A 169 12.09 -7.99 -16.01
N TYR A 170 12.89 -8.19 -17.06
CA TYR A 170 14.12 -7.43 -17.27
C TYR A 170 13.84 -5.95 -17.57
N SER A 171 12.89 -5.65 -18.43
CA SER A 171 12.52 -4.27 -18.80
C SER A 171 12.02 -3.47 -17.60
N CYS A 172 11.26 -4.09 -16.68
CA CYS A 172 10.77 -3.43 -15.47
C CYS A 172 11.73 -3.54 -14.27
N LYS A 173 12.96 -4.04 -14.45
CA LYS A 173 13.99 -4.22 -13.41
C LYS A 173 13.54 -5.11 -12.24
N LEU A 174 12.62 -6.02 -12.50
CA LEU A 174 12.26 -7.07 -11.57
C LEU A 174 13.34 -8.16 -11.53
N LEU A 175 13.90 -8.49 -12.69
CA LEU A 175 15.12 -9.29 -12.85
C LEU A 175 16.26 -8.39 -13.35
N GLU A 176 17.47 -8.68 -12.93
CA GLU A 176 18.71 -8.06 -13.41
C GLU A 176 19.53 -9.10 -14.16
N HIS A 177 20.40 -8.66 -15.06
CA HIS A 177 21.23 -9.58 -15.87
C HIS A 177 22.19 -10.43 -15.01
N GLU A 178 22.46 -10.01 -13.80
CA GLU A 178 23.29 -10.70 -12.81
C GLU A 178 22.51 -11.75 -12.01
N ASP A 179 21.17 -11.79 -12.11
CA ASP A 179 20.35 -12.74 -11.39
C ASP A 179 20.44 -14.14 -12.00
N LEU A 180 20.54 -15.16 -11.15
CA LEU A 180 20.44 -16.56 -11.57
C LEU A 180 18.96 -16.94 -11.74
N VAL A 181 18.52 -17.11 -12.98
CA VAL A 181 17.12 -17.41 -13.29
C VAL A 181 16.92 -18.91 -13.43
N PHE A 182 16.12 -19.50 -12.54
CA PHE A 182 15.69 -20.90 -12.62
C PHE A 182 14.32 -20.99 -13.28
N THR A 183 14.25 -21.72 -14.40
CA THR A 183 12.98 -21.94 -15.13
C THR A 183 12.45 -23.34 -14.89
N PHE A 184 11.24 -23.42 -14.33
CA PHE A 184 10.53 -24.68 -14.06
C PHE A 184 9.38 -24.85 -15.05
N SER A 185 9.57 -25.73 -16.02
CA SER A 185 8.55 -26.12 -16.99
C SER A 185 8.59 -27.64 -17.13
N THR A 186 7.63 -28.32 -16.53
CA THR A 186 7.52 -29.78 -16.57
C THR A 186 6.07 -30.23 -16.43
N ASN A 187 5.76 -31.37 -17.05
CA ASN A 187 4.43 -32.00 -16.95
C ASN A 187 4.43 -33.24 -16.02
N ARG A 188 5.55 -33.54 -15.35
CA ARG A 188 5.69 -34.70 -14.46
C ARG A 188 6.00 -34.27 -13.04
N LYS A 189 5.19 -34.74 -12.09
CA LYS A 189 5.34 -34.42 -10.66
C LYS A 189 6.68 -34.86 -10.07
N SER A 190 7.19 -36.04 -10.49
CA SER A 190 8.49 -36.55 -10.04
C SER A 190 9.66 -35.64 -10.44
N VAL A 191 9.61 -35.11 -11.67
CA VAL A 191 10.63 -34.18 -12.17
C VAL A 191 10.53 -32.83 -11.46
N CYS A 192 9.31 -32.36 -11.19
CA CYS A 192 9.09 -31.13 -10.40
C CYS A 192 9.69 -31.25 -9.00
N LYS A 193 9.44 -32.38 -8.31
CA LYS A 193 9.99 -32.67 -6.98
C LYS A 193 11.52 -32.66 -7.01
N MET A 194 12.13 -33.41 -7.92
CA MET A 194 13.58 -33.49 -8.04
C MET A 194 14.20 -32.11 -8.30
N ARG A 195 13.65 -31.32 -9.22
CA ARG A 195 14.16 -29.96 -9.48
C ARG A 195 14.03 -29.03 -8.29
N LEU A 196 12.93 -29.11 -7.54
CA LEU A 196 12.75 -28.31 -6.31
C LEU A 196 13.79 -28.70 -5.26
N GLU A 197 14.02 -30.00 -5.05
CA GLU A 197 15.00 -30.51 -4.10
C GLU A 197 16.43 -30.14 -4.49
N ASP A 198 16.80 -30.29 -5.77
CA ASP A 198 18.13 -29.93 -6.29
C ASP A 198 18.39 -28.43 -6.15
N THR A 199 17.45 -27.59 -6.61
CA THR A 199 17.60 -26.12 -6.52
C THR A 199 17.66 -25.65 -5.07
N LEU A 200 16.81 -26.20 -4.19
CA LEU A 200 16.84 -25.89 -2.77
C LEU A 200 18.14 -26.34 -2.11
N GLY A 201 18.66 -27.50 -2.51
CA GLY A 201 19.97 -28.01 -2.07
C GLY A 201 21.13 -27.13 -2.52
N GLU A 202 21.12 -26.59 -3.73
CA GLU A 202 22.11 -25.63 -4.24
C GLU A 202 22.06 -24.31 -3.47
N VAL A 203 20.86 -23.79 -3.24
CA VAL A 203 20.62 -22.54 -2.47
C VAL A 203 21.13 -22.68 -1.03
N ARG A 204 20.79 -23.78 -0.35
CA ARG A 204 21.20 -24.02 1.05
C ARG A 204 22.72 -24.21 1.21
N ARG A 205 23.38 -24.82 0.21
CA ARG A 205 24.82 -25.04 0.24
C ARG A 205 25.66 -23.81 -0.09
N GLY A 206 25.04 -22.71 -0.54
CA GLY A 206 25.75 -21.50 -0.97
C GLY A 206 26.62 -21.71 -2.22
N THR A 207 26.44 -22.82 -2.97
CA THR A 207 27.23 -23.17 -4.16
C THR A 207 26.88 -22.31 -5.39
N LEU A 208 25.97 -21.35 -5.25
CA LEU A 208 25.54 -20.45 -6.32
C LEU A 208 26.66 -19.50 -6.78
N SER A 209 27.59 -19.16 -5.91
CA SER A 209 28.76 -18.30 -6.21
C SER A 209 29.64 -18.92 -7.31
N SER A 210 29.85 -20.25 -7.30
CA SER A 210 30.66 -20.93 -8.30
C SER A 210 29.98 -21.03 -9.68
N ARG A 211 28.67 -21.04 -9.75
CA ARG A 211 27.90 -21.05 -11.01
C ARG A 211 27.87 -19.69 -11.69
N ALA A 212 27.77 -18.61 -10.91
CA ALA A 212 27.87 -17.25 -11.42
C ALA A 212 29.21 -17.01 -12.10
N ASP A 213 30.32 -17.46 -11.53
CA ASP A 213 31.67 -17.35 -12.09
C ASP A 213 31.82 -18.08 -13.45
N HIS A 214 31.13 -19.20 -13.66
CA HIS A 214 31.17 -19.93 -14.93
C HIS A 214 30.31 -19.27 -16.03
N GLN A 215 29.21 -18.62 -15.67
CA GLN A 215 28.30 -17.98 -16.63
C GLN A 215 28.84 -16.62 -17.10
N PHE A 216 29.65 -15.93 -16.28
CA PHE A 216 30.21 -14.60 -16.57
C PHE A 216 31.64 -14.61 -17.11
N ARG A 217 32.33 -15.75 -17.18
CA ARG A 217 33.71 -15.83 -17.73
C ARG A 217 33.83 -15.47 -19.22
N GLY A 218 32.74 -15.13 -19.91
CA GLY A 218 32.74 -14.69 -21.30
C GLY A 218 32.81 -13.16 -21.53
N CYS A 219 32.67 -12.34 -20.50
CA CYS A 219 32.76 -10.89 -20.61
C CYS A 219 33.99 -10.36 -19.83
N ASN A 220 35.00 -9.93 -20.57
CA ASN A 220 36.16 -9.22 -20.02
C ASN A 220 35.72 -7.85 -19.47
N SER A 221 35.42 -7.74 -18.20
CA SER A 221 35.39 -6.47 -17.50
C SER A 221 36.03 -6.62 -16.12
N ALA A 222 37.18 -6.01 -15.95
CA ALA A 222 37.87 -5.86 -14.69
C ALA A 222 37.09 -4.89 -13.78
N PHE A 223 36.11 -5.42 -13.04
CA PHE A 223 35.46 -4.71 -11.95
C PHE A 223 35.62 -5.54 -10.68
N THR A 224 36.65 -5.22 -9.87
CA THR A 224 36.84 -5.69 -8.51
C THR A 224 35.95 -4.85 -7.58
N GLY A 225 34.63 -5.16 -7.54
CA GLY A 225 33.71 -4.75 -6.48
C GLY A 225 33.51 -5.90 -5.48
N PRO A 226 33.04 -5.66 -4.25
CA PRO A 226 32.74 -6.73 -3.30
C PRO A 226 31.73 -7.69 -3.93
N LEU A 227 32.06 -8.98 -3.95
CA LEU A 227 31.22 -10.08 -4.46
C LEU A 227 29.86 -10.04 -3.75
N MET A 228 28.84 -9.49 -4.41
CA MET A 228 27.45 -9.63 -3.99
C MET A 228 27.01 -11.08 -4.25
N GLU A 229 26.42 -11.73 -3.26
CA GLU A 229 25.81 -13.05 -3.44
C GLU A 229 24.80 -12.98 -4.60
N PRO A 230 24.85 -13.91 -5.57
CA PRO A 230 23.96 -13.90 -6.72
C PRO A 230 22.51 -14.00 -6.24
N THR A 231 21.68 -13.09 -6.69
CA THR A 231 20.25 -13.09 -6.39
C THR A 231 19.54 -14.05 -7.33
N ILE A 232 18.46 -14.70 -6.86
CA ILE A 232 17.77 -15.78 -7.55
C ILE A 232 16.43 -15.28 -8.10
N GLY A 233 16.19 -15.52 -9.39
CA GLY A 233 14.88 -15.40 -10.03
C GLY A 233 14.25 -16.78 -10.28
N LEU A 234 12.97 -16.95 -9.97
CA LEU A 234 12.22 -18.17 -10.24
C LEU A 234 11.16 -17.89 -11.31
N VAL A 235 11.18 -18.69 -12.37
CA VAL A 235 10.15 -18.69 -13.43
C VAL A 235 9.45 -20.04 -13.43
N ILE A 236 8.14 -20.06 -13.27
CA ILE A 236 7.35 -21.29 -13.21
C ILE A 236 6.13 -21.20 -14.11
N ASP A 237 5.83 -22.23 -14.87
CA ASP A 237 4.63 -22.29 -15.71
C ASP A 237 3.41 -22.84 -14.97
N GLY A 238 2.19 -22.57 -15.47
CA GLY A 238 0.93 -22.93 -14.83
C GLY A 238 0.79 -24.43 -14.50
N PRO A 239 1.10 -25.38 -15.42
CA PRO A 239 1.06 -26.80 -15.12
C PRO A 239 2.03 -27.22 -14.00
N THR A 240 3.27 -26.74 -14.04
CA THR A 240 4.27 -27.01 -12.99
C THR A 240 3.86 -26.37 -11.66
N LEU A 241 3.31 -25.15 -11.70
CA LEU A 241 2.81 -24.45 -10.52
C LEU A 241 1.70 -25.26 -9.82
N SER A 242 0.76 -25.84 -10.56
CA SER A 242 -0.28 -26.70 -9.97
C SER A 242 0.31 -27.90 -9.23
N MET A 243 1.39 -28.51 -9.78
CA MET A 243 2.09 -29.60 -9.11
C MET A 243 2.87 -29.13 -7.88
N ALA A 244 3.57 -27.99 -7.97
CA ALA A 244 4.32 -27.41 -6.87
C ALA A 244 3.42 -26.97 -5.70
N MET A 245 2.17 -26.57 -5.99
CA MET A 245 1.16 -26.21 -4.96
C MET A 245 0.46 -27.43 -4.35
N SER A 246 0.77 -28.69 -4.76
CA SER A 246 0.21 -29.90 -4.12
C SER A 246 0.68 -29.99 -2.66
N GLU A 247 -0.12 -30.64 -1.79
CA GLU A 247 0.16 -30.78 -0.36
C GLU A 247 1.57 -31.31 -0.05
N GLU A 248 2.10 -32.18 -0.91
CA GLU A 248 3.42 -32.80 -0.75
C GLU A 248 4.59 -31.87 -1.06
N LEU A 249 4.44 -30.91 -1.98
CA LEU A 249 5.54 -30.08 -2.50
C LEU A 249 5.44 -28.60 -2.08
N VAL A 250 4.29 -28.18 -1.56
CA VAL A 250 4.01 -26.77 -1.26
C VAL A 250 5.01 -26.18 -0.26
N ASP A 251 5.45 -26.95 0.72
CA ASP A 251 6.38 -26.44 1.73
C ASP A 251 7.78 -26.19 1.15
N GLN A 252 8.25 -27.09 0.27
CA GLN A 252 9.52 -26.94 -0.44
C GLN A 252 9.46 -25.77 -1.43
N PHE A 253 8.35 -25.63 -2.15
CA PHE A 253 8.12 -24.51 -3.05
C PHE A 253 8.13 -23.17 -2.32
N VAL A 254 7.38 -23.06 -1.22
CA VAL A 254 7.33 -21.84 -0.41
C VAL A 254 8.69 -21.51 0.22
N GLU A 255 9.45 -22.54 0.63
CA GLU A 255 10.80 -22.35 1.14
C GLU A 255 11.74 -21.81 0.05
N LEU A 256 11.72 -22.36 -1.15
CA LEU A 256 12.51 -21.84 -2.28
C LEU A 256 12.16 -20.38 -2.58
N CYS A 257 10.87 -20.04 -2.59
CA CYS A 257 10.40 -18.69 -2.85
C CYS A 257 10.92 -17.64 -1.84
N LYS A 258 11.26 -18.04 -0.59
CA LYS A 258 11.85 -17.12 0.39
C LYS A 258 13.24 -16.61 -0.02
N TYR A 259 13.99 -17.44 -0.74
CA TYR A 259 15.34 -17.10 -1.23
C TYR A 259 15.29 -16.36 -2.58
N CYS A 260 14.15 -16.39 -3.26
CA CYS A 260 14.01 -15.74 -4.56
C CYS A 260 13.81 -14.24 -4.43
N ARG A 261 14.57 -13.48 -5.21
CA ARG A 261 14.40 -12.02 -5.38
C ARG A 261 13.09 -11.68 -6.08
N ALA A 262 12.74 -12.48 -7.09
CA ALA A 262 11.52 -12.35 -7.87
C ALA A 262 10.96 -13.72 -8.25
N VAL A 263 9.64 -13.84 -8.30
CA VAL A 263 8.93 -15.05 -8.76
C VAL A 263 7.98 -14.65 -9.88
N LEU A 264 8.12 -15.33 -11.03
CA LEU A 264 7.32 -15.14 -12.23
C LEU A 264 6.50 -16.40 -12.45
N CYS A 265 5.18 -16.32 -12.28
CA CYS A 265 4.26 -17.39 -12.60
C CYS A 265 3.62 -17.11 -13.96
N CYS A 266 3.93 -17.94 -14.96
CA CYS A 266 3.55 -17.76 -16.37
C CYS A 266 2.43 -18.71 -16.76
N ARG A 267 1.60 -18.34 -17.74
CA ARG A 267 0.45 -19.14 -18.21
C ARG A 267 -0.48 -19.59 -17.08
N VAL A 268 -0.68 -18.74 -16.08
CA VAL A 268 -1.54 -19.05 -14.94
C VAL A 268 -2.99 -18.65 -15.21
N THR A 269 -3.90 -19.47 -14.71
CA THR A 269 -5.34 -19.20 -14.74
C THR A 269 -5.74 -18.27 -13.58
N PRO A 270 -6.91 -17.59 -13.64
CA PRO A 270 -7.40 -16.74 -12.54
C PRO A 270 -7.51 -17.48 -11.20
N LEU A 271 -7.90 -18.75 -11.22
CA LEU A 271 -7.97 -19.59 -10.02
C LEU A 271 -6.58 -19.87 -9.43
N GLN A 272 -5.59 -20.13 -10.29
CA GLN A 272 -4.22 -20.33 -9.83
C GLN A 272 -3.62 -19.07 -9.23
N LYS A 273 -3.89 -17.86 -9.81
CA LYS A 273 -3.47 -16.58 -9.23
C LYS A 273 -3.95 -16.44 -7.79
N SER A 274 -5.23 -16.69 -7.54
CA SER A 274 -5.80 -16.61 -6.19
C SER A 274 -5.25 -17.69 -5.25
N ALA A 275 -4.99 -18.91 -5.76
CA ALA A 275 -4.43 -19.99 -4.97
C ALA A 275 -3.00 -19.69 -4.48
N VAL A 276 -2.15 -19.12 -5.33
CA VAL A 276 -0.80 -18.68 -4.95
C VAL A 276 -0.86 -17.67 -3.81
N VAL A 277 -1.69 -16.64 -3.93
CA VAL A 277 -1.84 -15.62 -2.87
C VAL A 277 -2.29 -16.25 -1.54
N LYS A 278 -3.28 -17.16 -1.58
CA LYS A 278 -3.77 -17.86 -0.39
C LYS A 278 -2.69 -18.73 0.26
N ILE A 279 -1.92 -19.48 -0.54
CA ILE A 279 -0.84 -20.34 -0.04
C ILE A 279 0.24 -19.50 0.64
N ILE A 280 0.72 -18.44 0.00
CA ILE A 280 1.76 -17.58 0.55
C ILE A 280 1.27 -16.92 1.85
N ARG A 281 0.05 -16.39 1.87
CA ARG A 281 -0.57 -15.81 3.07
C ARG A 281 -0.62 -16.80 4.24
N GLN A 282 -1.07 -18.02 3.98
CA GLN A 282 -1.26 -19.05 5.02
C GLN A 282 0.06 -19.64 5.52
N LYS A 283 0.96 -20.01 4.59
CA LYS A 283 2.22 -20.69 4.93
C LYS A 283 3.27 -19.75 5.51
N LEU A 284 3.42 -18.54 4.96
CA LEU A 284 4.39 -17.57 5.46
C LEU A 284 3.83 -16.68 6.58
N ARG A 285 2.52 -16.63 6.76
CA ARG A 285 1.83 -15.73 7.69
C ARG A 285 2.24 -14.27 7.53
N VAL A 286 2.40 -13.85 6.28
CA VAL A 286 2.76 -12.49 5.89
C VAL A 286 1.56 -11.77 5.31
N MET A 287 1.56 -10.43 5.42
CA MET A 287 0.57 -9.59 4.75
C MET A 287 0.80 -9.64 3.23
N THR A 288 -0.25 -9.92 2.50
CA THR A 288 -0.26 -10.02 1.04
C THR A 288 -1.00 -8.84 0.43
N LEU A 289 -0.42 -8.30 -0.65
CA LEU A 289 -1.02 -7.25 -1.45
C LEU A 289 -1.13 -7.74 -2.88
N ALA A 290 -2.31 -7.63 -3.48
CA ALA A 290 -2.53 -7.96 -4.88
C ALA A 290 -2.88 -6.70 -5.68
N VAL A 291 -2.28 -6.59 -6.87
CA VAL A 291 -2.54 -5.49 -7.82
C VAL A 291 -3.00 -6.10 -9.13
N GLY A 292 -4.11 -5.65 -9.66
CA GLY A 292 -4.65 -6.12 -10.93
C GLY A 292 -5.53 -5.07 -11.61
N ASP A 293 -5.73 -5.21 -12.91
CA ASP A 293 -6.51 -4.28 -13.76
C ASP A 293 -7.67 -4.94 -14.48
N GLY A 294 -7.64 -6.26 -14.66
CA GLY A 294 -8.62 -7.02 -15.43
C GLY A 294 -9.60 -7.83 -14.60
N ALA A 295 -10.64 -8.33 -15.26
CA ALA A 295 -11.62 -9.26 -14.69
C ALA A 295 -10.97 -10.56 -14.17
N ASN A 296 -9.88 -10.97 -14.79
CA ASN A 296 -9.11 -12.18 -14.43
C ASN A 296 -8.41 -12.05 -13.08
N ASP A 297 -8.24 -10.83 -12.55
CA ASP A 297 -7.54 -10.54 -11.32
C ASP A 297 -8.45 -10.38 -10.10
N VAL A 298 -9.76 -10.32 -10.30
CA VAL A 298 -10.76 -10.15 -9.22
C VAL A 298 -10.57 -11.19 -8.11
N ASN A 299 -10.45 -12.47 -8.48
CA ASN A 299 -10.25 -13.54 -7.50
C ASN A 299 -8.93 -13.42 -6.72
N MET A 300 -7.88 -12.92 -7.37
CA MET A 300 -6.58 -12.67 -6.75
C MET A 300 -6.64 -11.48 -5.80
N ILE A 301 -7.26 -10.39 -6.23
CA ILE A 301 -7.48 -9.17 -5.42
C ILE A 301 -8.24 -9.50 -4.14
N GLN A 302 -9.34 -10.25 -4.25
CA GLN A 302 -10.15 -10.66 -3.08
C GLN A 302 -9.46 -11.67 -2.16
N ALA A 303 -8.49 -12.44 -2.67
CA ALA A 303 -7.75 -13.41 -1.87
C ALA A 303 -6.64 -12.79 -1.01
N ALA A 304 -6.17 -11.60 -1.37
CA ALA A 304 -5.13 -10.87 -0.65
C ALA A 304 -5.67 -10.19 0.62
N ASP A 305 -4.75 -9.76 1.50
CA ASP A 305 -5.11 -8.93 2.66
C ASP A 305 -5.45 -7.49 2.26
N VAL A 306 -4.81 -7.01 1.19
CA VAL A 306 -5.09 -5.71 0.58
C VAL A 306 -5.15 -5.88 -0.93
N GLY A 307 -6.28 -5.52 -1.53
CA GLY A 307 -6.51 -5.56 -2.96
C GLY A 307 -6.45 -4.17 -3.59
N ILE A 308 -5.69 -4.02 -4.66
CA ILE A 308 -5.58 -2.76 -5.40
C ILE A 308 -5.99 -2.96 -6.85
N GLY A 309 -7.01 -2.22 -7.27
CA GLY A 309 -7.46 -2.17 -8.66
C GLY A 309 -6.78 -1.03 -9.42
N VAL A 310 -6.22 -1.33 -10.58
CA VAL A 310 -5.74 -0.30 -11.51
C VAL A 310 -6.88 0.01 -12.48
N SER A 311 -7.29 1.28 -12.55
CA SER A 311 -8.32 1.72 -13.50
C SER A 311 -7.73 1.70 -14.90
N GLY A 312 -8.11 0.71 -15.69
CA GLY A 312 -7.67 0.50 -17.07
C GLY A 312 -8.82 0.61 -18.07
N GLN A 313 -8.51 0.35 -19.33
CA GLN A 313 -9.51 0.30 -20.43
C GLN A 313 -10.27 -1.04 -20.48
N GLU A 314 -9.78 -2.07 -19.80
CA GLU A 314 -10.36 -3.43 -19.79
C GLU A 314 -11.62 -3.56 -18.89
N GLY A 315 -12.06 -2.47 -18.25
CA GLY A 315 -13.26 -2.44 -17.43
C GLY A 315 -12.99 -2.07 -15.96
N MET A 316 -14.10 -1.93 -15.22
CA MET A 316 -14.06 -1.48 -13.82
C MET A 316 -14.12 -2.65 -12.81
N GLN A 317 -14.09 -3.90 -13.27
CA GLN A 317 -14.36 -5.06 -12.41
C GLN A 317 -13.29 -5.24 -11.32
N ALA A 318 -12.01 -5.10 -11.66
CA ALA A 318 -10.91 -5.14 -10.68
C ALA A 318 -11.03 -4.00 -9.66
N VAL A 319 -11.36 -2.80 -10.13
CA VAL A 319 -11.54 -1.61 -9.28
C VAL A 319 -12.71 -1.78 -8.32
N MET A 320 -13.84 -2.31 -8.80
CA MET A 320 -15.05 -2.54 -7.97
C MET A 320 -14.83 -3.62 -6.90
N ALA A 321 -13.91 -4.54 -7.12
CA ALA A 321 -13.60 -5.64 -6.21
C ALA A 321 -12.42 -5.35 -5.26
N SER A 322 -11.78 -4.18 -5.38
CA SER A 322 -10.57 -3.82 -4.64
C SER A 322 -10.84 -2.91 -3.44
N ASP A 323 -9.91 -2.90 -2.48
CA ASP A 323 -9.93 -2.00 -1.32
C ASP A 323 -9.50 -0.58 -1.72
N PHE A 324 -8.56 -0.47 -2.66
CA PHE A 324 -8.05 0.80 -3.18
C PHE A 324 -8.02 0.77 -4.70
N ALA A 325 -8.32 1.92 -5.31
CA ALA A 325 -8.24 2.12 -6.75
C ALA A 325 -7.17 3.17 -7.10
N ILE A 326 -6.36 2.86 -8.11
CA ILE A 326 -5.34 3.75 -8.64
C ILE A 326 -5.46 3.82 -10.16
N THR A 327 -5.05 4.95 -10.76
CA THR A 327 -5.14 5.13 -12.22
C THR A 327 -3.91 4.64 -12.98
N ARG A 328 -2.74 4.61 -12.33
CA ARG A 328 -1.48 4.15 -12.91
C ARG A 328 -0.65 3.42 -11.87
N PHE A 329 0.15 2.45 -12.29
CA PHE A 329 1.00 1.65 -11.41
C PHE A 329 1.96 2.51 -10.55
N LYS A 330 2.48 3.61 -11.08
CA LYS A 330 3.37 4.52 -10.32
C LYS A 330 2.75 5.10 -9.05
N HIS A 331 1.41 5.22 -8.99
CA HIS A 331 0.73 5.73 -7.80
C HIS A 331 0.80 4.77 -6.62
N LEU A 332 1.10 3.48 -6.87
CA LEU A 332 1.33 2.47 -5.84
C LEU A 332 2.46 2.87 -4.88
N GLN A 333 3.54 3.43 -5.42
CA GLN A 333 4.65 3.92 -4.61
C GLN A 333 4.18 4.97 -3.58
N ARG A 334 3.38 5.94 -4.02
CA ARG A 334 2.86 6.98 -3.12
C ARG A 334 1.83 6.43 -2.13
N LEU A 335 0.94 5.55 -2.60
CA LEU A 335 -0.07 4.92 -1.75
C LEU A 335 0.56 4.15 -0.59
N LEU A 336 1.55 3.30 -0.87
CA LEU A 336 2.19 2.46 0.14
C LEU A 336 3.22 3.22 0.97
N LEU A 337 4.22 3.85 0.32
CA LEU A 337 5.37 4.43 1.02
C LEU A 337 5.04 5.71 1.75
N VAL A 338 4.05 6.48 1.30
CA VAL A 338 3.65 7.74 1.95
C VAL A 338 2.40 7.54 2.80
N HIS A 339 1.26 7.25 2.15
CA HIS A 339 -0.01 7.17 2.88
C HIS A 339 -0.06 5.97 3.82
N GLY A 340 0.41 4.79 3.40
CA GLY A 340 0.49 3.60 4.25
C GLY A 340 1.43 3.80 5.44
N HIS A 341 2.59 4.41 5.24
CA HIS A 341 3.53 4.72 6.31
C HIS A 341 2.94 5.71 7.33
N TRP A 342 2.35 6.81 6.86
CA TRP A 342 1.72 7.79 7.76
C TRP A 342 0.54 7.17 8.52
N CYS A 343 -0.30 6.40 7.84
CA CYS A 343 -1.45 5.74 8.46
C CYS A 343 -1.01 4.82 9.61
N TYR A 344 -0.03 3.96 9.36
CA TYR A 344 0.51 3.06 10.38
C TYR A 344 1.07 3.84 11.59
N SER A 345 1.92 4.82 11.33
CA SER A 345 2.60 5.59 12.38
C SER A 345 1.61 6.35 13.26
N ARG A 346 0.61 7.00 12.64
CA ARG A 346 -0.45 7.74 13.32
C ARG A 346 -1.34 6.85 14.17
N LEU A 347 -1.84 5.75 13.56
CA LEU A 347 -2.74 4.83 14.25
C LEU A 347 -2.05 4.13 15.42
N ALA A 348 -0.82 3.66 15.24
CA ALA A 348 -0.07 3.02 16.31
C ALA A 348 0.10 3.94 17.53
N ASN A 349 0.54 5.16 17.30
CA ASN A 349 0.73 6.14 18.36
C ASN A 349 -0.61 6.60 18.99
N MET A 350 -1.65 6.79 18.17
CA MET A 350 -2.98 7.17 18.64
C MET A 350 -3.57 6.08 19.56
N VAL A 351 -3.48 4.81 19.19
CA VAL A 351 -4.00 3.69 19.99
C VAL A 351 -3.27 3.61 21.33
N ILE A 352 -1.94 3.68 21.34
CA ILE A 352 -1.13 3.68 22.56
C ILE A 352 -1.53 4.85 23.46
N TYR A 353 -1.71 6.05 22.89
CA TYR A 353 -2.11 7.23 23.64
C TYR A 353 -3.53 7.11 24.21
N PHE A 354 -4.47 6.49 23.51
CA PHE A 354 -5.81 6.23 24.05
C PHE A 354 -5.78 5.34 25.30
N PHE A 355 -4.99 4.29 25.28
CA PHE A 355 -4.80 3.45 26.47
C PHE A 355 -4.12 4.23 27.59
N TYR A 356 -3.05 4.94 27.29
CA TYR A 356 -2.33 5.77 28.26
C TYR A 356 -3.27 6.75 28.96
N LYS A 357 -4.03 7.57 28.22
CA LYS A 357 -4.87 8.61 28.83
C LYS A 357 -5.95 8.03 29.75
N ASN A 358 -6.57 6.92 29.33
CA ASN A 358 -7.62 6.29 30.13
C ASN A 358 -7.06 5.68 31.41
N VAL A 359 -5.92 5.00 31.33
CA VAL A 359 -5.25 4.42 32.51
C VAL A 359 -4.79 5.51 33.45
N ALA A 360 -4.19 6.59 32.95
CA ALA A 360 -3.75 7.71 33.78
C ALA A 360 -4.92 8.33 34.57
N TYR A 361 -6.05 8.53 33.92
CA TYR A 361 -7.23 9.12 34.56
C TYR A 361 -7.95 8.16 35.54
N VAL A 362 -8.14 6.91 35.16
CA VAL A 362 -8.81 5.91 36.03
C VAL A 362 -7.97 5.60 37.26
N ASN A 363 -6.65 5.52 37.12
CA ASN A 363 -5.77 5.31 38.27
C ASN A 363 -5.84 6.43 39.31
N LEU A 364 -6.16 7.65 38.90
CA LEU A 364 -6.37 8.77 39.83
C LEU A 364 -7.53 8.46 40.80
N LEU A 365 -8.64 7.96 40.27
CA LEU A 365 -9.78 7.52 41.08
C LEU A 365 -9.45 6.29 41.92
N PHE A 366 -8.62 5.38 41.40
CA PHE A 366 -8.16 4.21 42.13
C PHE A 366 -7.32 4.60 43.37
N TRP A 367 -6.39 5.55 43.25
CA TRP A 367 -5.60 6.00 44.40
C TRP A 367 -6.48 6.63 45.50
N TYR A 368 -7.51 7.33 45.12
CA TYR A 368 -8.43 7.97 46.08
C TYR A 368 -9.15 6.93 46.95
N GLN A 369 -9.44 5.71 46.44
CA GLN A 369 -10.15 4.67 47.21
C GLN A 369 -9.40 4.24 48.47
N PHE A 370 -8.08 4.33 48.52
CA PHE A 370 -7.31 4.05 49.73
C PHE A 370 -7.50 5.07 50.85
N PHE A 371 -7.95 6.28 50.52
CA PHE A 371 -8.10 7.37 51.44
C PHE A 371 -9.55 7.72 51.78
N CYS A 372 -10.52 7.20 51.06
CA CYS A 372 -11.94 7.39 51.32
C CYS A 372 -12.58 6.30 52.18
N GLY A 373 -11.77 5.44 52.81
CA GLY A 373 -12.26 4.32 53.62
C GLY A 373 -13.06 3.28 52.86
N PHE A 374 -12.78 3.13 51.56
CA PHE A 374 -13.50 2.23 50.64
C PHE A 374 -15.01 2.49 50.53
N SER A 375 -15.43 3.74 50.77
CA SER A 375 -16.83 4.15 50.71
C SER A 375 -17.41 4.25 49.29
N ALA A 376 -16.59 4.00 48.26
CA ALA A 376 -16.93 4.16 46.85
C ALA A 376 -17.38 5.61 46.46
N THR A 377 -17.06 6.61 47.31
CA THR A 377 -17.32 8.01 46.97
C THR A 377 -16.35 8.48 45.89
N ALA A 378 -16.81 9.31 44.97
CA ALA A 378 -15.97 9.92 43.95
C ALA A 378 -15.50 11.33 44.41
N MET A 379 -14.21 11.63 44.24
CA MET A 379 -13.66 12.95 44.50
C MET A 379 -13.95 13.99 43.40
N ILE A 380 -14.40 13.51 42.24
CA ILE A 380 -14.76 14.31 41.08
C ILE A 380 -16.25 14.11 40.83
N ASP A 381 -16.96 15.18 40.49
CA ASP A 381 -18.37 15.09 40.13
C ASP A 381 -18.60 14.17 38.93
N TYR A 382 -19.69 13.37 38.94
CA TYR A 382 -19.98 12.35 37.92
C TYR A 382 -20.09 12.93 36.52
N TRP A 383 -20.70 14.10 36.36
CA TRP A 383 -20.83 14.73 35.05
C TRP A 383 -19.46 15.20 34.53
N LEU A 384 -18.63 15.79 35.35
CA LEU A 384 -17.28 16.19 34.97
C LEU A 384 -16.40 14.98 34.63
N MET A 385 -16.60 13.86 35.34
CA MET A 385 -15.89 12.61 35.08
C MET A 385 -16.26 12.02 33.71
N ILE A 386 -17.54 12.04 33.34
CA ILE A 386 -18.01 11.59 32.01
C ILE A 386 -17.49 12.53 30.92
N PHE A 387 -17.62 13.84 31.12
CA PHE A 387 -17.20 14.84 30.15
C PHE A 387 -15.68 14.87 29.94
N PHE A 388 -14.89 14.43 30.93
CA PHE A 388 -13.43 14.41 30.81
C PHE A 388 -12.97 13.55 29.62
N ASN A 389 -13.45 12.34 29.52
CA ASN A 389 -13.08 11.45 28.42
C ASN A 389 -13.82 11.73 27.11
N LEU A 390 -15.06 12.21 27.18
CA LEU A 390 -15.92 12.38 26.01
C LEU A 390 -15.68 13.73 25.30
N PHE A 391 -15.49 14.83 26.02
CA PHE A 391 -15.39 16.17 25.46
C PHE A 391 -14.00 16.80 25.64
N PHE A 392 -13.44 16.74 26.86
CA PHE A 392 -12.24 17.51 27.15
C PHE A 392 -10.95 16.91 26.56
N THR A 393 -10.90 15.59 26.45
CA THR A 393 -9.67 14.89 26.01
C THR A 393 -9.84 14.01 24.77
N SER A 394 -10.98 14.05 24.06
CA SER A 394 -11.22 13.21 22.89
C SER A 394 -10.69 13.81 21.58
N ALA A 395 -10.85 15.13 21.41
CA ALA A 395 -10.48 15.80 20.16
C ALA A 395 -8.97 15.81 19.88
N PRO A 396 -8.05 16.04 20.84
CA PRO A 396 -6.61 16.05 20.57
C PRO A 396 -6.05 14.75 19.98
N PRO A 397 -6.32 13.53 20.51
CA PRO A 397 -5.81 12.30 19.92
C PRO A 397 -6.40 11.99 18.54
N ILE A 398 -7.66 12.34 18.29
CA ILE A 398 -8.27 12.16 16.96
C ILE A 398 -7.55 13.06 15.95
N MET A 399 -7.34 14.32 16.27
CA MET A 399 -6.61 15.26 15.43
C MET A 399 -5.17 14.79 15.17
N PHE A 400 -4.47 14.33 16.20
CA PHE A 400 -3.14 13.73 16.07
C PHE A 400 -3.15 12.56 15.07
N GLY A 401 -4.12 11.64 15.17
CA GLY A 401 -4.29 10.50 14.26
C GLY A 401 -4.59 10.88 12.80
N ILE A 402 -5.09 12.09 12.54
CA ILE A 402 -5.43 12.56 11.19
C ILE A 402 -4.32 13.42 10.59
N VAL A 403 -3.73 14.34 11.35
CA VAL A 403 -2.93 15.45 10.81
C VAL A 403 -1.43 15.26 10.97
N ASP A 404 -0.97 14.57 12.04
CA ASP A 404 0.47 14.48 12.34
C ASP A 404 1.26 13.78 11.22
N LYS A 405 2.49 14.28 10.97
CA LYS A 405 3.41 13.74 9.96
C LYS A 405 4.79 13.55 10.60
N GLU A 406 5.28 12.33 10.56
CA GLU A 406 6.61 12.02 11.10
C GLU A 406 7.72 12.53 10.18
N VAL A 407 7.57 12.33 8.87
CA VAL A 407 8.51 12.72 7.79
C VAL A 407 7.69 13.20 6.60
N SER A 408 8.24 14.12 5.78
CA SER A 408 7.56 14.60 4.56
C SER A 408 7.42 13.51 3.49
N ASP A 409 6.49 13.72 2.57
CA ASP A 409 6.23 12.83 1.45
C ASP A 409 7.45 12.69 0.52
N THR A 410 8.13 13.80 0.25
CA THR A 410 9.34 13.82 -0.59
C THR A 410 10.46 12.98 -0.01
N MET A 411 10.66 13.03 1.31
CA MET A 411 11.67 12.22 2.00
C MET A 411 11.29 10.74 2.05
N LEU A 412 10.02 10.40 2.26
CA LEU A 412 9.55 9.02 2.24
C LEU A 412 9.69 8.37 0.86
N LEU A 413 9.48 9.12 -0.21
CA LEU A 413 9.70 8.65 -1.58
C LEU A 413 11.20 8.49 -1.89
N SER A 414 12.05 9.38 -1.37
CA SER A 414 13.51 9.28 -1.56
C SER A 414 14.18 8.23 -0.67
N LEU A 415 13.58 7.85 0.46
CA LEU A 415 14.09 6.86 1.42
C LEU A 415 13.05 5.74 1.68
N PRO A 416 12.79 4.86 0.70
CA PRO A 416 11.83 3.76 0.84
C PRO A 416 12.15 2.81 2.01
N GLU A 417 13.41 2.75 2.43
CA GLU A 417 13.90 1.90 3.53
C GLU A 417 13.24 2.21 4.88
N LEU A 418 12.69 3.42 5.05
CA LEU A 418 11.95 3.81 6.26
C LEU A 418 10.65 2.99 6.45
N TYR A 419 10.10 2.44 5.38
CA TYR A 419 8.89 1.61 5.42
C TYR A 419 9.08 0.30 6.21
N LYS A 420 10.31 -0.22 6.31
CA LYS A 420 10.63 -1.46 7.05
C LYS A 420 10.22 -1.41 8.52
N ARG A 421 10.17 -0.22 9.12
CA ARG A 421 9.69 -0.04 10.50
C ARG A 421 8.27 -0.55 10.69
N GLY A 422 7.38 -0.30 9.72
CA GLY A 422 6.01 -0.81 9.74
C GLY A 422 5.95 -2.32 9.61
N GLN A 423 6.76 -2.91 8.72
CA GLN A 423 6.84 -4.36 8.53
C GLN A 423 7.30 -5.10 9.79
N HIS A 424 8.23 -4.52 10.57
CA HIS A 424 8.70 -5.07 11.85
C HIS A 424 7.82 -4.70 13.05
N SER A 425 6.67 -4.07 12.82
CA SER A 425 5.73 -3.63 13.85
C SER A 425 6.39 -2.80 14.96
N GLU A 426 7.43 -2.00 14.62
CA GLU A 426 8.22 -1.24 15.60
C GLU A 426 7.41 -0.17 16.32
N GLY A 427 6.39 0.38 15.70
CA GLY A 427 5.51 1.38 16.30
C GLY A 427 4.57 0.80 17.37
N TYR A 428 4.18 -0.47 17.25
CA TYR A 428 3.23 -1.13 18.15
C TYR A 428 3.76 -2.48 18.64
N ARG A 429 4.79 -2.44 19.50
CA ARG A 429 5.32 -3.63 20.18
C ARG A 429 4.65 -3.82 21.54
N ARG A 430 4.61 -5.05 22.04
CA ARG A 430 4.14 -5.33 23.41
C ARG A 430 4.90 -4.51 24.46
N SER A 431 6.21 -4.35 24.29
CA SER A 431 7.04 -3.51 25.17
C SER A 431 6.63 -2.03 25.13
N THR A 432 6.31 -1.48 23.97
CA THR A 432 5.87 -0.08 23.83
C THR A 432 4.56 0.16 24.57
N PHE A 433 3.62 -0.79 24.46
CA PHE A 433 2.37 -0.73 25.19
C PHE A 433 2.59 -0.72 26.72
N TRP A 434 3.37 -1.66 27.26
CA TRP A 434 3.61 -1.72 28.69
C TRP A 434 4.40 -0.51 29.23
N ILE A 435 5.34 0.04 28.45
CA ILE A 435 6.03 1.26 28.81
C ILE A 435 5.04 2.44 28.92
N ALA A 436 4.08 2.54 28.00
CA ALA A 436 3.04 3.58 28.07
C ALA A 436 2.11 3.41 29.29
N ILE A 437 1.78 2.16 29.66
CA ILE A 437 1.00 1.88 30.87
C ILE A 437 1.78 2.24 32.15
N LEU A 438 3.07 1.89 32.22
CA LEU A 438 3.92 2.28 33.36
C LEU A 438 4.08 3.80 33.47
N ASP A 439 4.19 4.50 32.34
CA ASP A 439 4.23 5.97 32.31
C ASP A 439 2.91 6.57 32.82
N ALA A 440 1.77 6.02 32.38
CA ALA A 440 0.44 6.41 32.88
C ALA A 440 0.29 6.18 34.39
N PHE A 441 0.79 5.05 34.89
CA PHE A 441 0.78 4.71 36.30
C PHE A 441 1.62 5.71 37.12
N TYR A 442 2.84 6.00 36.69
CA TYR A 442 3.70 7.00 37.32
C TYR A 442 3.04 8.40 37.33
N GLN A 443 2.54 8.85 36.19
CA GLN A 443 1.92 10.17 36.08
C GLN A 443 0.66 10.27 36.94
N SER A 444 -0.15 9.22 37.04
CA SER A 444 -1.32 9.19 37.91
C SER A 444 -0.94 9.30 39.40
N LEU A 445 0.16 8.63 39.81
CA LEU A 445 0.70 8.77 41.17
C LEU A 445 1.07 10.21 41.46
N VAL A 446 1.82 10.84 40.60
CA VAL A 446 2.25 12.23 40.77
C VAL A 446 1.05 13.16 40.80
N CYS A 447 0.08 13.00 39.88
CA CYS A 447 -1.14 13.82 39.79
C CYS A 447 -2.05 13.66 41.03
N PHE A 448 -1.96 12.56 41.74
CA PHE A 448 -2.72 12.32 42.96
C PHE A 448 -1.95 12.82 44.20
N PHE A 449 -0.72 12.37 44.41
CA PHE A 449 -0.01 12.56 45.68
C PHE A 449 0.50 13.97 45.90
N ILE A 450 0.91 14.72 44.88
CA ILE A 450 1.35 16.11 45.05
C ILE A 450 0.19 17.01 45.53
N PRO A 451 -0.99 17.04 44.89
CA PRO A 451 -2.14 17.74 45.42
C PRO A 451 -2.58 17.21 46.79
N TYR A 452 -2.54 15.88 47.02
CA TYR A 452 -2.91 15.28 48.30
C TYR A 452 -2.06 15.83 49.44
N TRP A 453 -0.73 15.83 49.29
CA TRP A 453 0.16 16.37 50.34
C TRP A 453 0.03 17.88 50.53
N THR A 454 -0.29 18.61 49.47
CA THR A 454 -0.47 20.06 49.53
C THR A 454 -1.72 20.43 50.31
N TYR A 455 -2.80 19.70 50.15
CA TYR A 455 -4.07 19.99 50.83
C TYR A 455 -4.29 19.17 52.10
N ASN A 456 -3.35 18.33 52.48
CA ASN A 456 -3.43 17.52 53.69
C ASN A 456 -3.47 18.41 54.94
N GLY A 457 -4.45 18.17 55.83
CA GLY A 457 -4.67 19.00 57.04
C GLY A 457 -5.46 20.30 56.79
N SER A 458 -5.99 20.52 55.58
CA SER A 458 -6.92 21.61 55.30
C SER A 458 -8.38 21.15 55.38
N ASP A 459 -9.29 22.02 55.79
CA ASP A 459 -10.74 21.77 55.82
C ASP A 459 -11.37 21.93 54.41
N ILE A 460 -10.82 21.22 53.43
CA ILE A 460 -11.27 21.30 52.04
C ILE A 460 -12.38 20.26 51.76
N GLY A 461 -13.45 20.65 51.08
CA GLY A 461 -14.51 19.74 50.66
C GLY A 461 -14.06 18.77 49.58
N ILE A 462 -14.73 17.62 49.45
CA ILE A 462 -14.37 16.53 48.54
C ILE A 462 -14.21 17.01 47.09
N PHE A 463 -15.16 17.73 46.55
CA PHE A 463 -15.09 18.23 45.17
C PHE A 463 -14.07 19.36 44.98
N ALA A 464 -13.85 20.18 46.04
CA ALA A 464 -12.79 21.18 46.03
C ALA A 464 -11.39 20.54 46.04
N PHE A 465 -11.22 19.36 46.66
CA PHE A 465 -10.02 18.56 46.62
C PHE A 465 -9.83 17.87 45.23
N GLY A 466 -10.91 17.37 44.62
CA GLY A 466 -10.86 16.71 43.33
C GLY A 466 -10.64 17.64 42.12
N THR A 467 -11.03 18.94 42.26
CA THR A 467 -10.92 19.91 41.14
C THR A 467 -9.47 20.16 40.70
N PRO A 468 -8.48 20.44 41.59
CA PRO A 468 -7.07 20.53 41.20
C PRO A 468 -6.55 19.27 40.53
N MET A 469 -6.90 18.08 41.04
CA MET A 469 -6.46 16.80 40.48
C MET A 469 -7.00 16.56 39.05
N ASN A 470 -8.28 16.90 38.82
CA ASN A 470 -8.89 16.83 37.50
C ASN A 470 -8.21 17.76 36.51
N THR A 471 -7.93 19.01 36.94
CA THR A 471 -7.25 20.03 36.13
C THR A 471 -5.81 19.65 35.80
N VAL A 472 -5.05 19.14 36.78
CA VAL A 472 -3.68 18.65 36.58
C VAL A 472 -3.65 17.47 35.60
N SER A 473 -4.59 16.54 35.74
CA SER A 473 -4.71 15.42 34.83
C SER A 473 -4.97 15.84 33.38
N LEU A 474 -5.82 16.86 33.20
CA LEU A 474 -6.05 17.44 31.87
C LEU A 474 -4.76 18.00 31.28
N PHE A 475 -4.04 18.85 32.02
CA PHE A 475 -2.79 19.43 31.54
C PHE A 475 -1.73 18.36 31.27
N THR A 476 -1.59 17.39 32.16
CA THR A 476 -0.62 16.29 31.98
C THR A 476 -0.91 15.48 30.74
N ILE A 477 -2.17 15.10 30.52
CA ILE A 477 -2.59 14.31 29.35
C ILE A 477 -2.40 15.11 28.04
N ILE A 478 -2.81 16.38 28.00
CA ILE A 478 -2.69 17.22 26.82
C ILE A 478 -1.21 17.50 26.49
N LEU A 479 -0.39 17.85 27.49
CA LEU A 479 1.03 18.15 27.29
C LEU A 479 1.84 16.88 26.97
N HIS A 480 1.44 15.71 27.48
CA HIS A 480 2.03 14.43 27.06
C HIS A 480 1.85 14.23 25.54
N LEU A 481 0.64 14.47 25.01
CA LEU A 481 0.41 14.43 23.56
C LEU A 481 1.26 15.46 22.82
N ALA A 482 1.42 16.66 23.38
CA ALA A 482 2.27 17.70 22.80
C ALA A 482 3.73 17.25 22.61
N ILE A 483 4.27 16.44 23.52
CA ILE A 483 5.62 15.84 23.39
C ILE A 483 5.68 14.84 22.23
N GLU A 484 4.58 14.12 21.98
CA GLU A 484 4.52 13.11 20.93
C GLU A 484 4.29 13.68 19.51
N ILE A 485 3.67 14.86 19.38
CA ILE A 485 3.42 15.51 18.09
C ILE A 485 4.73 15.81 17.37
N LYS A 486 4.86 15.31 16.15
CA LYS A 486 6.06 15.47 15.31
C LYS A 486 5.97 16.71 14.41
N SER A 487 4.80 17.03 13.88
CA SER A 487 4.59 18.18 12.99
C SER A 487 3.49 19.10 13.52
N TRP A 488 3.89 20.22 14.12
CA TRP A 488 2.95 21.20 14.62
C TRP A 488 2.33 22.01 13.50
N THR A 489 1.00 22.02 13.45
CA THR A 489 0.19 22.84 12.54
C THR A 489 -0.72 23.76 13.34
N VAL A 490 -1.31 24.77 12.69
CA VAL A 490 -2.29 25.66 13.32
C VAL A 490 -3.47 24.87 13.90
N VAL A 491 -3.89 23.79 13.25
CA VAL A 491 -4.98 22.94 13.72
C VAL A 491 -4.64 22.27 15.06
N HIS A 492 -3.37 21.83 15.25
CA HIS A 492 -2.94 21.28 16.54
C HIS A 492 -3.08 22.31 17.66
N TRP A 493 -2.61 23.54 17.43
CA TRP A 493 -2.73 24.62 18.42
C TRP A 493 -4.18 24.95 18.76
N ILE A 494 -5.05 25.09 17.75
CA ILE A 494 -6.48 25.39 17.95
C ILE A 494 -7.14 24.30 18.80
N ILE A 495 -6.93 23.03 18.49
CA ILE A 495 -7.61 21.93 19.19
C ILE A 495 -7.04 21.72 20.60
N MET A 496 -5.72 21.82 20.79
CA MET A 496 -5.09 21.67 22.09
C MET A 496 -5.53 22.78 23.05
N ILE A 497 -5.44 24.05 22.61
CA ILE A 497 -5.90 25.20 23.40
C ILE A 497 -7.42 25.17 23.56
N GLY A 498 -8.15 24.82 22.50
CA GLY A 498 -9.60 24.70 22.52
C GLY A 498 -10.10 23.65 23.53
N SER A 499 -9.44 22.50 23.66
CA SER A 499 -9.77 21.49 24.69
C SER A 499 -9.62 22.03 26.10
N VAL A 500 -8.55 22.80 26.38
CA VAL A 500 -8.34 23.43 27.67
C VAL A 500 -9.41 24.52 27.93
N LEU A 501 -9.70 25.36 26.94
CA LEU A 501 -10.73 26.39 27.06
C LEU A 501 -12.13 25.81 27.31
N VAL A 502 -12.50 24.77 26.56
CA VAL A 502 -13.79 24.07 26.73
C VAL A 502 -13.89 23.50 28.15
N TYR A 503 -12.81 22.88 28.66
CA TYR A 503 -12.79 22.40 30.04
C TYR A 503 -13.12 23.52 31.05
N PHE A 504 -12.40 24.64 30.99
CA PHE A 504 -12.63 25.74 31.94
C PHE A 504 -14.02 26.36 31.79
N ILE A 505 -14.48 26.58 30.55
CA ILE A 505 -15.83 27.12 30.28
C ILE A 505 -16.90 26.20 30.86
N VAL A 506 -16.82 24.91 30.59
CA VAL A 506 -17.81 23.94 31.09
C VAL A 506 -17.75 23.79 32.59
N CYS A 507 -16.56 23.72 33.20
CA CYS A 507 -16.41 23.62 34.65
C CYS A 507 -16.92 24.89 35.36
N LEU A 508 -16.64 26.09 34.84
CA LEU A 508 -17.14 27.35 35.40
C LEU A 508 -18.66 27.44 35.25
N ALA A 509 -19.20 27.15 34.08
CA ALA A 509 -20.65 27.18 33.85
C ALA A 509 -21.38 26.14 34.72
N TYR A 510 -20.85 24.91 34.78
CA TYR A 510 -21.42 23.86 35.63
C TYR A 510 -21.37 24.22 37.11
N SER A 511 -20.23 24.74 37.60
CA SER A 511 -20.06 25.21 38.96
C SER A 511 -20.96 26.42 39.33
N ALA A 512 -21.34 27.24 38.34
CA ALA A 512 -22.24 28.38 38.56
C ALA A 512 -23.73 27.99 38.61
N ILE A 513 -24.11 26.97 37.83
CA ILE A 513 -25.52 26.56 37.66
C ILE A 513 -25.95 25.48 38.67
N CYS A 514 -25.04 24.62 39.07
CA CYS A 514 -25.34 23.40 39.82
C CYS A 514 -25.43 23.65 41.33
N VAL A 515 -26.57 24.12 41.79
CA VAL A 515 -26.82 24.50 43.22
C VAL A 515 -27.24 23.27 44.05
N SER A 516 -27.87 22.24 43.46
CA SER A 516 -28.37 21.07 44.18
C SER A 516 -28.28 19.79 43.33
N CYS A 517 -27.21 19.66 42.52
CA CYS A 517 -27.10 18.56 41.59
C CYS A 517 -26.62 17.23 42.22
N ASN A 518 -26.02 17.27 43.41
CA ASN A 518 -25.37 16.09 43.99
C ASN A 518 -25.38 16.13 45.56
N PRO A 519 -26.56 16.11 46.20
CA PRO A 519 -26.63 16.13 47.67
C PRO A 519 -25.92 14.92 48.30
N PRO A 520 -25.19 15.02 49.42
CA PRO A 520 -25.11 16.18 50.35
C PRO A 520 -23.99 17.18 50.03
N SER A 521 -23.17 16.96 48.99
CA SER A 521 -22.08 17.88 48.62
C SER A 521 -22.31 18.41 47.21
N ASP A 522 -22.42 19.74 47.08
CA ASP A 522 -22.68 20.43 45.81
C ASP A 522 -21.38 20.95 45.17
N PRO A 523 -21.24 20.85 43.84
CA PRO A 523 -20.12 21.43 43.11
C PRO A 523 -20.22 22.94 42.94
N TYR A 524 -21.23 23.60 43.59
CA TYR A 524 -21.54 25.01 43.44
C TYR A 524 -20.38 25.91 43.86
N TRP A 525 -20.01 26.83 42.99
CA TRP A 525 -18.99 27.87 43.18
C TRP A 525 -17.55 27.36 43.45
N ILE A 526 -17.30 26.05 43.37
CA ILE A 526 -16.01 25.45 43.73
C ILE A 526 -14.92 25.90 42.75
N MET A 527 -15.15 25.84 41.43
CA MET A 527 -14.16 26.20 40.44
C MET A 527 -13.77 27.69 40.53
N HIS A 528 -14.74 28.55 40.77
CA HIS A 528 -14.50 29.97 40.98
C HIS A 528 -13.60 30.23 42.19
N LYS A 529 -13.87 29.55 43.33
CA LYS A 529 -13.07 29.67 44.54
C LYS A 529 -11.65 29.13 44.34
N GLN A 530 -11.49 28.01 43.66
CA GLN A 530 -10.17 27.43 43.34
C GLN A 530 -9.35 28.35 42.43
N MET A 531 -9.95 28.94 41.40
CA MET A 531 -9.26 29.88 40.50
C MET A 531 -8.86 31.21 41.19
N ALA A 532 -9.51 31.55 42.29
CA ALA A 532 -9.12 32.71 43.11
C ALA A 532 -7.93 32.41 44.03
N ASP A 533 -7.58 31.17 44.25
CA ASP A 533 -6.48 30.76 45.11
C ASP A 533 -5.17 30.60 44.32
N PRO A 534 -4.10 31.38 44.64
CA PRO A 534 -2.80 31.22 43.99
C PRO A 534 -2.19 29.80 44.14
N MET A 535 -2.52 29.10 45.23
CA MET A 535 -2.03 27.75 45.50
C MET A 535 -2.48 26.75 44.42
N PHE A 536 -3.68 26.93 43.90
CA PHE A 536 -4.21 26.11 42.78
C PHE A 536 -3.28 26.14 41.55
N TYR A 537 -2.83 27.31 41.14
CA TYR A 537 -1.95 27.48 39.98
C TYR A 537 -0.57 26.86 40.22
N LEU A 538 -0.02 27.08 41.44
CA LEU A 538 1.28 26.52 41.81
C LEU A 538 1.25 24.98 41.79
N VAL A 539 0.21 24.38 42.36
CA VAL A 539 0.01 22.93 42.35
C VAL A 539 -0.15 22.41 40.92
N CYS A 540 -0.94 23.10 40.09
CA CYS A 540 -1.12 22.71 38.69
C CYS A 540 0.20 22.70 37.90
N ILE A 541 1.02 23.75 38.05
CA ILE A 541 2.30 23.85 37.33
C ILE A 541 3.30 22.81 37.86
N LEU A 542 3.51 22.76 39.18
CA LEU A 542 4.49 21.87 39.81
C LEU A 542 4.19 20.40 39.47
N THR A 543 2.94 19.98 39.68
CA THR A 543 2.54 18.57 39.43
C THR A 543 2.69 18.20 37.97
N THR A 544 2.26 19.06 37.06
CA THR A 544 2.38 18.79 35.61
C THR A 544 3.85 18.67 35.19
N VAL A 545 4.72 19.54 35.66
CA VAL A 545 6.16 19.48 35.36
C VAL A 545 6.78 18.19 35.91
N VAL A 546 6.53 17.85 37.17
CA VAL A 546 7.07 16.63 37.79
C VAL A 546 6.53 15.37 37.08
N ALA A 547 5.25 15.33 36.71
CA ALA A 547 4.64 14.22 36.02
C ALA A 547 5.24 13.98 34.62
N LEU A 548 5.57 15.03 33.89
CA LEU A 548 6.08 14.94 32.52
C LEU A 548 7.61 14.85 32.42
N LEU A 549 8.33 15.21 33.49
CA LEU A 549 9.79 15.29 33.47
C LEU A 549 10.50 13.99 33.03
N PRO A 550 10.16 12.78 33.53
CA PRO A 550 10.79 11.55 33.10
C PRO A 550 10.55 11.26 31.62
N ARG A 551 9.32 11.49 31.14
CA ARG A 551 8.96 11.29 29.72
C ARG A 551 9.75 12.24 28.84
N TYR A 552 9.79 13.51 29.17
CA TYR A 552 10.54 14.52 28.42
C TYR A 552 12.05 14.21 28.40
N THR A 553 12.61 13.85 29.55
CA THR A 553 14.02 13.48 29.67
C THR A 553 14.36 12.27 28.80
N LEU A 554 13.54 11.21 28.84
CA LEU A 554 13.70 10.03 27.97
C LEU A 554 13.55 10.38 26.48
N HIS A 555 12.64 11.28 26.14
CA HIS A 555 12.47 11.73 24.75
C HIS A 555 13.74 12.45 24.26
N VAL A 556 14.29 13.36 25.04
CA VAL A 556 15.53 14.09 24.71
C VAL A 556 16.72 13.13 24.65
N LEU A 557 16.91 12.28 25.65
CA LEU A 557 18.03 11.32 25.67
C LEU A 557 18.01 10.36 24.47
N ARG A 558 16.84 9.83 24.12
CA ARG A 558 16.71 8.99 22.92
C ARG A 558 17.00 9.75 21.64
N GLY A 559 16.58 11.02 21.58
CA GLY A 559 16.84 11.88 20.42
C GLY A 559 18.34 12.19 20.23
N THR A 560 19.08 12.35 21.33
CA THR A 560 20.51 12.72 21.29
C THR A 560 21.45 11.51 21.23
N LEU A 561 21.23 10.48 22.05
CA LEU A 561 22.14 9.34 22.17
C LEU A 561 21.89 8.24 21.12
N ALA A 562 20.64 8.01 20.75
CA ALA A 562 20.25 6.97 19.80
C ALA A 562 19.20 7.49 18.79
N PRO A 563 19.58 8.42 17.90
CA PRO A 563 18.64 9.00 16.95
C PRO A 563 18.07 7.92 16.02
N SER A 564 16.74 7.83 15.98
CA SER A 564 16.04 6.91 15.09
C SER A 564 16.29 7.27 13.62
N LEU A 565 16.12 6.29 12.72
CA LEU A 565 16.24 6.54 11.27
C LEU A 565 15.32 7.68 10.79
N HIS A 566 14.14 7.81 11.39
CA HIS A 566 13.17 8.87 11.08
C HIS A 566 13.66 10.25 11.55
N LEU A 567 14.30 10.31 12.70
CA LEU A 567 14.89 11.55 13.18
C LEU A 567 16.03 12.00 12.25
N ARG A 568 16.91 11.09 11.86
CA ARG A 568 17.95 11.36 10.86
C ARG A 568 17.39 11.79 9.51
N ALA A 569 16.29 11.17 9.06
CA ALA A 569 15.60 11.58 7.83
C ALA A 569 15.05 13.02 7.94
N ARG A 570 14.53 13.42 9.11
CA ARG A 570 14.11 14.82 9.35
C ARG A 570 15.28 15.80 9.39
N GLU A 571 16.42 15.39 9.88
CA GLU A 571 17.64 16.21 9.82
C GLU A 571 18.09 16.41 8.36
N LEU A 572 18.06 15.34 7.56
CA LEU A 572 18.34 15.43 6.12
C LEU A 572 17.33 16.35 5.37
N GLU A 573 16.09 16.39 5.82
CA GLU A 573 15.08 17.27 5.25
C GLU A 573 15.41 18.76 5.42
N ARG A 574 16.09 19.13 6.50
CA ARG A 574 16.53 20.51 6.78
C ARG A 574 17.68 20.97 5.89
N ILE A 575 18.37 20.03 5.22
CA ILE A 575 19.46 20.32 4.30
C ILE A 575 18.90 20.82 2.95
N PRO A 576 19.51 21.84 2.32
CA PRO A 576 19.10 22.31 1.00
C PRO A 576 19.03 21.18 -0.04
N PRO A 577 18.08 21.21 -0.99
CA PRO A 577 17.87 20.12 -1.96
C PRO A 577 19.11 19.73 -2.75
N SER A 578 19.99 20.69 -3.07
CA SER A 578 21.23 20.46 -3.82
C SER A 578 22.23 19.52 -3.13
N TYR A 579 22.29 19.54 -1.81
CA TYR A 579 23.19 18.69 -1.03
C TYR A 579 22.50 17.44 -0.50
N ARG A 580 21.17 17.42 -0.49
CA ARG A 580 20.38 16.34 0.08
C ARG A 580 20.59 15.01 -0.63
N GLU A 581 20.59 15.02 -1.96
CA GLU A 581 20.79 13.79 -2.75
C GLU A 581 22.17 13.18 -2.55
N GLN A 582 23.21 14.00 -2.45
CA GLN A 582 24.56 13.52 -2.14
C GLN A 582 24.60 12.88 -0.77
N ARG A 583 24.04 13.53 0.25
CA ARG A 583 23.97 12.98 1.61
C ARG A 583 23.15 11.70 1.72
N ILE A 584 22.08 11.58 0.95
CA ILE A 584 21.28 10.34 0.85
C ILE A 584 22.13 9.21 0.25
N ARG A 585 22.92 9.49 -0.80
CA ARG A 585 23.84 8.49 -1.39
C ARG A 585 24.94 8.07 -0.41
N GLU A 586 25.56 9.01 0.28
CA GLU A 586 26.55 8.74 1.33
C GLU A 586 25.95 7.88 2.46
N TRP A 587 24.75 8.22 2.91
CA TRP A 587 24.04 7.47 3.95
C TRP A 587 23.70 6.04 3.52
N ARG A 588 23.35 5.81 2.26
CA ARG A 588 23.16 4.48 1.68
C ARG A 588 24.46 3.72 1.59
N GLY A 589 25.50 4.33 1.08
CA GLY A 589 26.85 3.70 0.97
C GLY A 589 27.40 3.26 2.32
N LEU A 590 27.26 4.07 3.36
CA LEU A 590 27.66 3.71 4.73
C LEU A 590 26.86 2.53 5.29
N ARG A 591 25.60 2.39 4.89
CA ARG A 591 24.75 1.31 5.35
C ARG A 591 25.05 -0.01 4.67
N ASP A 592 25.33 0.02 3.39
CA ASP A 592 25.72 -1.16 2.60
C ASP A 592 27.09 -1.71 3.07
N THR A 593 28.00 -0.84 3.53
CA THR A 593 29.27 -1.24 4.14
C THR A 593 29.17 -1.73 5.60
N CYS A 594 28.16 -1.28 6.35
CA CYS A 594 27.93 -1.71 7.75
C CYS A 594 27.10 -3.00 7.88
N ILE A 595 26.48 -3.50 6.82
CA ILE A 595 25.83 -4.81 6.79
C ILE A 595 26.88 -5.84 6.36
N SER A 596 27.92 -5.98 7.14
CA SER A 596 28.88 -7.09 7.07
C SER A 596 28.24 -8.37 7.66
N PRO A 597 28.66 -9.58 7.23
CA PRO A 597 27.91 -10.85 7.41
C PRO A 597 27.81 -11.41 8.84
N SER A 598 28.15 -10.67 9.88
CA SER A 598 28.25 -11.20 11.25
C SER A 598 26.95 -11.22 12.07
N LEU A 599 25.78 -10.96 11.48
CA LEU A 599 24.48 -10.98 12.16
C LEU A 599 23.45 -11.90 11.47
N ARG A 600 23.92 -13.03 10.95
CA ARG A 600 23.06 -14.16 10.56
C ARG A 600 23.43 -15.39 11.39
N SER A 601 23.22 -15.33 12.69
CA SER A 601 23.11 -16.50 13.57
C SER A 601 21.73 -16.53 14.22
#